data_b90e3bf61fa876d1f5ea1bcac6024751
#
_entry.id   b90e3bf61fa876d1f5ea1bcac6024751
#
_cell.length_a   1.000
_cell.length_b   1.000
_cell.length_c   1.000
_cell.angle_alpha   90.00
_cell.angle_beta   90.00
_cell.angle_gamma   90.00
#
_symmetry.space_group_name_H-M   'P 1'
#
loop_
_entity.id
_entity.type
_entity.pdbx_description
1 polymer ?
#
loop_
_entity_poly.entity_id
_entity_poly.type
_entity_poly.pdbx_seq_one_letter_code
_entity_poly.pdbx_strand_id
1 'polypeptide(L)'
;LTNIKADAEYIEVPGASHFVWDEVFKREDFLSWIFAKKRQSTGGSDIETSKTDTSLRCYCYKQMLYIDTNDQTPLKANVYTTSGSLVHSSCYNSSSIVSPLTSLKPGIYIIEILQGEKRYHSKISL
;
A
#
# COMPACT_ATOMS: atom_id res chain seq x y z
N LEU A 1 2.34 13.43 28.08
CA LEU A 1 1.19 12.51 27.87
C LEU A 1 0.27 13.17 26.86
N THR A 2 0.37 12.74 25.60
CA THR A 2 -0.49 13.19 24.50
C THR A 2 -1.91 12.66 24.74
N ASN A 3 -2.85 13.57 24.88
CA ASN A 3 -4.25 13.25 25.10
C ASN A 3 -4.83 12.72 23.78
N ILE A 4 -4.82 11.39 23.61
CA ILE A 4 -5.49 10.73 22.48
C ILE A 4 -6.97 10.83 22.76
N LYS A 5 -7.68 11.74 22.08
CA LYS A 5 -9.13 11.75 22.03
C LYS A 5 -9.57 10.51 21.25
N ALA A 6 -9.78 9.40 21.96
CA ALA A 6 -10.44 8.24 21.37
C ALA A 6 -11.92 8.61 21.13
N ASP A 7 -12.38 8.43 19.89
CA ASP A 7 -13.81 8.51 19.56
C ASP A 7 -14.46 7.18 19.97
N ALA A 8 -14.73 7.06 21.28
CA ALA A 8 -15.31 5.89 21.91
C ALA A 8 -16.63 6.26 22.54
N GLU A 9 -17.64 5.46 22.30
CA GLU A 9 -18.97 5.57 22.93
C GLU A 9 -19.12 4.44 23.94
N TYR A 10 -19.50 4.79 25.18
CA TYR A 10 -19.84 3.84 26.21
C TYR A 10 -21.36 3.73 26.33
N ILE A 11 -21.87 2.52 26.21
CA ILE A 11 -23.30 2.24 26.34
C ILE A 11 -23.48 1.15 27.37
N GLU A 12 -24.25 1.49 28.41
CA GLU A 12 -24.67 0.53 29.43
C GLU A 12 -26.00 -0.11 29.04
N VAL A 13 -26.06 -1.44 29.06
CA VAL A 13 -27.28 -2.20 28.81
C VAL A 13 -27.78 -2.74 30.18
N PRO A 14 -28.77 -2.10 30.82
CA PRO A 14 -29.24 -2.50 32.15
C PRO A 14 -29.76 -3.93 32.16
N GLY A 15 -29.33 -4.72 33.14
CA GLY A 15 -29.76 -6.10 33.30
C GLY A 15 -29.11 -7.11 32.34
N ALA A 16 -28.23 -6.67 31.47
CA ALA A 16 -27.49 -7.58 30.61
C ALA A 16 -26.34 -8.25 31.37
N SER A 17 -26.15 -9.52 31.11
CA SER A 17 -25.01 -10.29 31.59
C SER A 17 -23.87 -10.28 30.55
N HIS A 18 -22.94 -11.21 30.64
CA HIS A 18 -21.82 -11.36 29.72
C HIS A 18 -22.22 -11.51 28.23
N PHE A 19 -23.46 -11.89 27.92
CA PHE A 19 -23.99 -12.10 26.56
C PHE A 19 -24.81 -10.90 26.08
N VAL A 20 -24.22 -9.73 26.01
CA VAL A 20 -24.86 -8.48 25.52
C VAL A 20 -24.90 -8.33 24.01
N TRP A 21 -24.24 -9.22 23.26
CA TRP A 21 -24.01 -9.09 21.83
C TRP A 21 -25.29 -9.00 21.02
N ASP A 22 -26.31 -9.80 21.36
CA ASP A 22 -27.60 -9.80 20.66
C ASP A 22 -28.30 -8.45 20.76
N GLU A 23 -28.18 -7.77 21.88
CA GLU A 23 -28.79 -6.45 22.12
C GLU A 23 -28.00 -5.35 21.37
N VAL A 24 -26.66 -5.46 21.35
CA VAL A 24 -25.79 -4.51 20.64
C VAL A 24 -26.00 -4.60 19.13
N PHE A 25 -26.08 -5.80 18.58
CA PHE A 25 -26.25 -6.01 17.13
C PHE A 25 -27.65 -5.69 16.61
N LYS A 26 -28.67 -5.68 17.46
CA LYS A 26 -30.04 -5.28 17.11
C LYS A 26 -30.22 -3.75 17.01
N ARG A 27 -29.25 -2.96 17.47
CA ARG A 27 -29.33 -1.50 17.35
C ARG A 27 -29.29 -1.06 15.89
N GLU A 28 -30.25 -0.25 15.48
CA GLU A 28 -30.35 0.25 14.12
C GLU A 28 -29.15 1.13 13.71
N ASP A 29 -28.55 1.83 14.67
CA ASP A 29 -27.43 2.73 14.47
C ASP A 29 -26.06 2.04 14.53
N PHE A 30 -25.97 0.78 15.00
CA PHE A 30 -24.71 0.08 15.22
C PHE A 30 -23.85 -0.04 13.95
N LEU A 31 -24.44 -0.49 12.86
CA LEU A 31 -23.72 -0.65 11.58
C LEU A 31 -23.34 0.71 11.01
N SER A 32 -24.26 1.69 11.05
CA SER A 32 -23.95 3.03 10.55
C SER A 32 -22.86 3.71 11.37
N TRP A 33 -22.84 3.51 12.69
CA TRP A 33 -21.80 4.00 13.58
C TRP A 33 -20.44 3.36 13.26
N ILE A 34 -20.36 2.03 13.09
CA ILE A 34 -19.11 1.34 12.73
C ILE A 34 -18.58 1.82 11.38
N PHE A 35 -19.45 1.89 10.36
CA PHE A 35 -19.02 2.29 9.01
C PHE A 35 -18.76 3.79 8.87
N ALA A 36 -19.26 4.62 9.77
CA ALA A 36 -18.90 6.03 9.81
C ALA A 36 -17.52 6.29 10.41
N LYS A 37 -16.95 5.31 11.15
CA LYS A 37 -15.61 5.46 11.74
C LYS A 37 -14.55 5.42 10.65
N LYS A 38 -13.93 6.56 10.42
CA LYS A 38 -12.74 6.68 9.56
C LYS A 38 -11.52 6.74 10.45
N ARG A 39 -10.49 5.97 10.14
CA ARG A 39 -9.19 6.09 10.79
C ARG A 39 -8.66 7.50 10.54
N GLN A 40 -8.57 8.32 11.59
CA GLN A 40 -7.82 9.55 11.50
C GLN A 40 -6.34 9.17 11.43
N SER A 41 -5.67 9.51 10.34
CA SER A 41 -4.23 9.36 10.21
C SER A 41 -3.55 10.40 11.10
N THR A 42 -3.35 10.06 12.37
CA THR A 42 -2.43 10.80 13.24
C THR A 42 -1.05 10.17 13.10
N GLY A 43 -0.27 10.68 12.13
CA GLY A 43 1.20 10.63 12.16
C GLY A 43 1.89 9.30 12.43
N GLY A 44 1.29 8.16 12.10
CA GLY A 44 1.96 6.87 12.12
C GLY A 44 2.13 6.41 10.68
N SER A 45 3.34 6.09 10.29
CA SER A 45 3.80 5.64 8.97
C SER A 45 2.67 5.05 8.10
N ASP A 46 1.83 5.94 7.57
CA ASP A 46 1.05 5.61 6.41
C ASP A 46 2.09 5.23 5.36
N ILE A 47 2.06 3.98 4.94
CA ILE A 47 2.42 3.70 3.57
C ILE A 47 1.48 4.61 2.80
N GLU A 48 1.96 5.80 2.45
CA GLU A 48 1.26 6.63 1.49
C GLU A 48 0.96 5.68 0.33
N THR A 49 -0.30 5.26 0.21
CA THR A 49 -0.80 4.86 -1.09
C THR A 49 -0.59 6.13 -1.90
N SER A 50 0.60 6.23 -2.48
CA SER A 50 0.96 7.30 -3.37
C SER A 50 -0.26 7.45 -4.27
N LYS A 51 -0.88 8.64 -4.21
CA LYS A 51 -1.86 9.05 -5.22
C LYS A 51 -1.34 8.47 -6.50
N THR A 52 -2.13 7.63 -7.14
CA THR A 52 -1.72 6.95 -8.37
C THR A 52 -1.37 8.07 -9.33
N ASP A 53 -0.10 8.49 -9.28
CA ASP A 53 0.45 9.40 -10.26
C ASP A 53 0.39 8.60 -11.55
N THR A 54 -0.63 8.85 -12.36
CA THR A 54 -0.89 8.15 -13.62
C THR A 54 0.25 8.35 -14.62
N SER A 55 1.29 9.07 -14.22
CA SER A 55 2.48 9.36 -15.02
C SER A 55 3.42 8.16 -15.17
N LEU A 56 3.34 7.17 -14.28
CA LEU A 56 4.18 5.98 -14.32
C LEU A 56 3.34 4.71 -14.15
N ARG A 57 3.51 3.75 -15.06
CA ARG A 57 2.94 2.40 -14.98
C ARG A 57 4.08 1.39 -14.85
N CYS A 58 3.92 0.46 -13.92
CA CYS A 58 4.88 -0.61 -13.69
C CYS A 58 4.14 -1.92 -13.46
N TYR A 59 4.48 -2.94 -14.24
CA TYR A 59 3.93 -4.30 -14.08
C TYR A 59 4.93 -5.34 -14.56
N CYS A 60 4.70 -6.59 -14.17
CA CYS A 60 5.49 -7.72 -14.62
C CYS A 60 4.61 -8.74 -15.33
N TYR A 61 5.08 -9.26 -16.46
CA TYR A 61 4.42 -10.32 -17.20
C TYR A 61 5.45 -11.27 -17.80
N LYS A 62 5.30 -12.57 -17.59
CA LYS A 62 6.23 -13.62 -18.08
C LYS A 62 7.70 -13.32 -17.77
N GLN A 63 7.99 -12.93 -16.52
CA GLN A 63 9.33 -12.53 -16.06
C GLN A 63 9.95 -11.35 -16.82
N MET A 64 9.15 -10.55 -17.48
CA MET A 64 9.54 -9.30 -18.10
C MET A 64 8.94 -8.15 -17.27
N LEU A 65 9.77 -7.22 -16.88
CA LEU A 65 9.38 -5.97 -16.21
C LEU A 65 9.07 -4.93 -17.29
N TYR A 66 7.90 -4.34 -17.20
CA TYR A 66 7.42 -3.26 -18.04
C TYR A 66 7.29 -2.00 -17.21
N ILE A 67 7.91 -0.91 -17.65
CA ILE A 67 7.79 0.40 -17.04
C ILE A 67 7.51 1.41 -18.14
N ASP A 68 6.38 2.11 -18.06
CA ASP A 68 6.01 3.21 -18.94
C ASP A 68 5.87 4.49 -18.12
N THR A 69 6.50 5.55 -18.60
CA THR A 69 6.48 6.88 -17.96
C THR A 69 6.30 7.97 -18.98
N ASN A 70 5.62 9.05 -18.60
CA ASN A 70 5.51 10.26 -19.40
C ASN A 70 6.70 11.23 -19.19
N ASP A 71 7.57 10.93 -18.23
CA ASP A 71 8.74 11.73 -17.88
C ASP A 71 9.97 11.20 -18.66
N GLN A 72 10.74 12.09 -19.25
CA GLN A 72 11.95 11.75 -20.04
C GLN A 72 13.22 11.71 -19.16
N THR A 73 13.11 11.99 -17.86
CA THR A 73 14.28 11.92 -16.97
C THR A 73 14.72 10.47 -16.78
N PRO A 74 16.03 10.22 -16.68
CA PRO A 74 16.55 8.89 -16.40
C PRO A 74 15.91 8.30 -15.15
N LEU A 75 15.58 7.02 -15.20
CA LEU A 75 15.04 6.32 -14.06
C LEU A 75 15.93 5.15 -13.64
N LYS A 76 15.92 4.86 -12.35
CA LYS A 76 16.57 3.69 -11.75
C LYS A 76 15.50 2.78 -11.17
N ALA A 77 15.52 1.50 -11.56
CA ALA A 77 14.64 0.48 -11.00
C ALA A 77 15.44 -0.49 -10.14
N ASN A 78 15.02 -0.65 -8.90
CA ASN A 78 15.59 -1.57 -7.93
C ASN A 78 14.51 -2.61 -7.57
N VAL A 79 14.87 -3.89 -7.58
CA VAL A 79 13.98 -4.98 -7.18
C VAL A 79 14.50 -5.60 -5.90
N TYR A 80 13.62 -5.72 -4.91
CA TYR A 80 13.92 -6.27 -3.60
C TYR A 80 13.08 -7.52 -3.31
N THR A 81 13.64 -8.44 -2.56
CA THR A 81 12.86 -9.50 -1.93
C THR A 81 11.92 -8.93 -0.87
N THR A 82 10.95 -9.70 -0.42
CA THR A 82 10.09 -9.34 0.71
C THR A 82 10.85 -9.17 2.03
N SER A 83 12.06 -9.72 2.13
CA SER A 83 12.98 -9.52 3.26
C SER A 83 13.84 -8.26 3.15
N GLY A 84 13.69 -7.47 2.06
CA GLY A 84 14.41 -6.22 1.85
C GLY A 84 15.77 -6.36 1.17
N SER A 85 16.16 -7.56 0.70
CA SER A 85 17.42 -7.74 -0.02
C SER A 85 17.30 -7.27 -1.47
N LEU A 86 18.23 -6.43 -1.92
CA LEU A 86 18.31 -5.98 -3.32
C LEU A 86 18.76 -7.15 -4.20
N VAL A 87 17.96 -7.51 -5.21
CA VAL A 87 18.23 -8.64 -6.10
C VAL A 87 18.42 -8.23 -7.58
N HIS A 88 17.98 -7.03 -7.95
CA HIS A 88 18.19 -6.48 -9.28
C HIS A 88 18.20 -4.95 -9.20
N SER A 89 19.08 -4.31 -10.00
CA SER A 89 19.15 -2.86 -10.12
C SER A 89 19.59 -2.48 -11.52
N SER A 90 18.86 -1.59 -12.18
CA SER A 90 19.16 -1.11 -13.51
C SER A 90 18.76 0.35 -13.70
N CYS A 91 19.50 1.08 -14.54
CA CYS A 91 19.20 2.44 -14.93
C CYS A 91 18.75 2.49 -16.39
N TYR A 92 17.78 3.33 -16.68
CA TYR A 92 17.18 3.45 -18.00
C TYR A 92 17.00 4.92 -18.40
N ASN A 93 17.20 5.20 -19.69
CA ASN A 93 17.04 6.53 -20.28
C ASN A 93 15.92 6.53 -21.32
N SER A 94 14.84 5.81 -21.07
CA SER A 94 13.71 5.67 -21.97
C SER A 94 12.41 5.81 -21.22
N SER A 95 11.37 6.29 -21.89
CA SER A 95 10.02 6.39 -21.35
C SER A 95 9.23 5.08 -21.38
N SER A 96 9.66 4.12 -22.20
CA SER A 96 9.10 2.77 -22.25
C SER A 96 10.22 1.75 -22.14
N ILE A 97 10.16 0.93 -21.11
CA ILE A 97 11.21 0.01 -20.72
C ILE A 97 10.63 -1.40 -20.64
N VAL A 98 11.35 -2.33 -21.25
CA VAL A 98 11.10 -3.77 -21.12
C VAL A 98 12.39 -4.41 -20.67
N SER A 99 12.42 -4.98 -19.48
CA SER A 99 13.62 -5.56 -18.88
C SER A 99 13.39 -6.99 -18.39
N PRO A 100 14.24 -7.94 -18.75
CA PRO A 100 14.11 -9.31 -18.31
C PRO A 100 14.49 -9.46 -16.83
N LEU A 101 13.67 -10.18 -16.07
CA LEU A 101 13.94 -10.60 -14.70
C LEU A 101 14.10 -12.13 -14.61
N THR A 102 14.52 -12.76 -15.70
CA THR A 102 14.63 -14.22 -15.84
C THR A 102 15.64 -14.87 -14.90
N SER A 103 16.56 -14.08 -14.32
CA SER A 103 17.50 -14.54 -13.29
C SER A 103 16.86 -14.68 -11.91
N LEU A 104 15.68 -14.11 -11.71
CA LEU A 104 14.96 -14.17 -10.43
C LEU A 104 14.03 -15.39 -10.40
N LYS A 105 13.90 -16.01 -9.23
CA LYS A 105 12.97 -17.12 -9.01
C LYS A 105 11.53 -16.61 -8.99
N PRO A 106 10.55 -17.47 -9.35
CA PRO A 106 9.14 -17.13 -9.13
C PRO A 106 8.87 -16.73 -7.67
N GLY A 107 8.13 -15.64 -7.48
CA GLY A 107 7.86 -15.13 -6.14
C GLY A 107 7.33 -13.70 -6.13
N ILE A 108 7.17 -13.16 -4.93
CA ILE A 108 6.74 -11.78 -4.71
C ILE A 108 7.95 -10.91 -4.43
N TYR A 109 8.02 -9.78 -5.12
CA TYR A 109 9.09 -8.79 -5.00
C TYR A 109 8.50 -7.39 -4.85
N ILE A 110 9.30 -6.49 -4.30
CA ILE A 110 9.00 -5.06 -4.24
C ILE A 110 9.91 -4.37 -5.25
N ILE A 111 9.33 -3.59 -6.14
CA ILE A 111 10.09 -2.72 -7.03
C ILE A 111 10.03 -1.29 -6.51
N GLU A 112 11.18 -0.64 -6.51
CA GLU A 112 11.35 0.78 -6.28
C GLU A 112 11.84 1.42 -7.58
N ILE A 113 11.16 2.47 -8.01
CA ILE A 113 11.55 3.25 -9.19
C ILE A 113 11.87 4.66 -8.73
N LEU A 114 13.09 5.11 -9.03
CA LEU A 114 13.58 6.46 -8.74
C LEU A 114 13.67 7.21 -10.06
N GLN A 115 12.95 8.33 -10.17
CA GLN A 115 12.96 9.18 -11.38
C GLN A 115 13.01 10.65 -10.99
N GLY A 116 14.17 11.29 -11.18
CA GLY A 116 14.42 12.61 -10.64
C GLY A 116 14.30 12.61 -9.11
N GLU A 117 13.45 13.47 -8.57
CA GLU A 117 13.16 13.53 -7.13
C GLU A 117 11.99 12.61 -6.71
N LYS A 118 11.34 11.97 -7.67
CA LYS A 118 10.18 11.10 -7.44
C LYS A 118 10.62 9.68 -7.12
N ARG A 119 9.86 9.04 -6.22
CA ARG A 119 10.04 7.65 -5.83
C ARG A 119 8.72 6.91 -5.90
N TYR A 120 8.70 5.80 -6.61
CA TYR A 120 7.54 4.95 -6.79
C TYR A 120 7.84 3.55 -6.25
N HIS A 121 6.84 2.92 -5.66
CA HIS A 121 6.94 1.54 -5.18
C HIS A 121 5.77 0.73 -5.71
N SER A 122 6.03 -0.49 -6.08
CA SER A 122 5.00 -1.44 -6.48
C SER A 122 5.35 -2.85 -6.05
N LYS A 123 4.34 -3.68 -5.86
CA LYS A 123 4.50 -5.12 -5.67
C LYS A 123 4.38 -5.81 -7.02
N ILE A 124 5.35 -6.65 -7.36
CA ILE A 124 5.33 -7.48 -8.56
C ILE A 124 5.38 -8.97 -8.19
N SER A 125 4.77 -9.79 -9.05
CA SER A 125 4.85 -11.25 -8.96
C SER A 125 5.54 -11.79 -10.21
N LEU A 126 6.52 -12.67 -10.03
CA LEU A 126 7.24 -13.38 -11.08
C LEU A 126 6.79 -14.82 -11.16
#